data_742f577ccdae9ef8e7cf02b04a347e83
#
_entry.id   742f577ccdae9ef8e7cf02b04a347e83
#
_cell.length_a   1.000
_cell.length_b   1.000
_cell.length_c   1.000
_cell.angle_alpha   90.00
_cell.angle_beta   90.00
_cell.angle_gamma   90.00
#
_symmetry.space_group_name_H-M   'P 1'
#
loop_
_entity.id
_entity.type
_entity.pdbx_description
1 polymer ?
#
loop_
_entity_poly.entity_id
_entity_poly.type
_entity_poly.pdbx_seq_one_letter_code
_entity_poly.pdbx_strand_id
1 'polypeptide(L)'
;MRYTSAAAALLASAVIGGLGITPPAAHAQAGPSQVRAAWIKTCTDKKNDTTYPCGHWQLITRDGGKLTVKDASTTEIDGKGRRLDDAGLFAISGDGRVIAYERAGDHRIVVRQAAGGPVKVLAASLVPKRYGTSPLSLHLSPQGDRLLVDSTDEKERVPTKVVTIATGKIVELPAKDSMNGFSTDGGEVLAQRFNRDNTLTLIAYRTDGTSVRRTPSQVVANSAMTALAADGKTVAVIISGDEEAKKVPRLRIYDLETGDLSAGVDLALKAGQTPYLAQWSADGRLTVLVQTGDEGSTAVVREFTVDTETGAATQTDKYSISKTRYAFRVAGE
;
A
#
# COMPACT_ATOMS: atom_id res chain seq x y z
N MET A 1 -58.32 18.80 -10.01
CA MET A 1 -58.52 19.85 -11.04
C MET A 1 -57.18 20.32 -11.56
N ARG A 2 -57.11 20.26 -12.91
CA ARG A 2 -56.17 20.89 -13.86
C ARG A 2 -54.76 20.32 -13.99
N TYR A 3 -54.63 19.62 -15.11
CA TYR A 3 -53.45 19.25 -15.89
C TYR A 3 -52.78 20.49 -16.49
N THR A 4 -51.45 20.49 -16.65
CA THR A 4 -50.82 21.20 -17.77
C THR A 4 -49.59 20.41 -18.24
N SER A 5 -49.67 20.03 -19.52
CA SER A 5 -48.68 19.37 -20.33
C SER A 5 -47.53 20.32 -20.68
N ALA A 6 -46.31 19.82 -20.74
CA ALA A 6 -45.19 20.52 -21.35
C ALA A 6 -44.72 19.81 -22.63
N ALA A 7 -44.58 20.59 -23.67
CA ALA A 7 -44.34 20.21 -25.03
C ALA A 7 -42.90 19.77 -25.30
N ALA A 8 -42.74 18.72 -26.12
CA ALA A 8 -41.47 18.32 -26.72
C ALA A 8 -41.16 19.24 -27.92
N ALA A 9 -39.97 19.84 -27.94
CA ALA A 9 -39.43 20.52 -29.10
C ALA A 9 -38.46 19.60 -29.85
N LEU A 10 -38.86 19.18 -31.03
CA LEU A 10 -38.02 18.53 -32.03
C LEU A 10 -37.25 19.61 -32.79
N LEU A 11 -35.93 19.56 -32.75
CA LEU A 11 -35.07 20.35 -33.64
C LEU A 11 -34.52 19.46 -34.73
N ALA A 12 -34.98 19.72 -35.96
CA ALA A 12 -34.47 19.14 -37.19
C ALA A 12 -33.12 19.79 -37.54
N SER A 13 -32.06 18.99 -37.68
CA SER A 13 -30.75 19.44 -38.14
C SER A 13 -30.62 19.22 -39.65
N ALA A 14 -30.46 20.28 -40.40
CA ALA A 14 -30.16 20.27 -41.83
C ALA A 14 -28.71 19.77 -42.05
N VAL A 15 -28.55 18.81 -42.95
CA VAL A 15 -27.28 18.35 -43.46
C VAL A 15 -26.79 19.34 -44.51
N ILE A 16 -25.70 20.06 -44.23
CA ILE A 16 -24.92 20.78 -45.23
C ILE A 16 -23.58 20.04 -45.32
N GLY A 17 -23.33 19.45 -46.49
CA GLY A 17 -22.07 18.84 -46.85
C GLY A 17 -20.96 19.91 -46.89
N GLY A 18 -19.89 19.69 -46.13
CA GLY A 18 -18.69 20.54 -46.09
C GLY A 18 -17.47 19.69 -45.82
N LEU A 19 -16.52 19.76 -46.70
CA LEU A 19 -15.21 19.17 -46.79
C LEU A 19 -14.54 18.82 -45.44
N GLY A 20 -14.04 17.60 -45.40
CA GLY A 20 -13.38 16.97 -44.21
C GLY A 20 -12.21 17.77 -43.63
N ILE A 21 -12.47 18.34 -42.47
CA ILE A 21 -11.44 18.62 -41.50
C ILE A 21 -11.76 17.66 -40.35
N THR A 22 -11.03 16.53 -40.33
CA THR A 22 -11.00 15.69 -39.13
C THR A 22 -10.46 16.55 -37.98
N PRO A 23 -11.24 16.81 -36.91
CA PRO A 23 -10.65 17.44 -35.74
C PRO A 23 -9.50 16.58 -35.28
N PRO A 24 -8.33 17.17 -34.88
CA PRO A 24 -7.27 16.40 -34.29
C PRO A 24 -7.87 15.61 -33.13
N ALA A 25 -7.64 14.31 -33.09
CA ALA A 25 -8.05 13.46 -31.98
C ALA A 25 -7.62 14.18 -30.71
N ALA A 26 -8.59 14.60 -29.87
CA ALA A 26 -8.30 15.14 -28.56
C ALA A 26 -7.47 14.05 -27.87
N HIS A 27 -6.17 14.29 -27.76
CA HIS A 27 -5.31 13.46 -26.93
C HIS A 27 -5.96 13.53 -25.55
N ALA A 28 -6.58 12.43 -25.14
CA ALA A 28 -7.03 12.28 -23.76
C ALA A 28 -5.83 12.64 -22.91
N GLN A 29 -5.95 13.76 -22.18
CA GLN A 29 -4.90 14.20 -21.29
C GLN A 29 -4.64 13.02 -20.36
N ALA A 30 -3.47 12.37 -20.50
CA ALA A 30 -3.11 11.23 -19.68
C ALA A 30 -3.26 11.68 -18.24
N GLY A 31 -4.13 11.02 -17.50
CA GLY A 31 -4.31 11.29 -16.08
C GLY A 31 -2.96 11.21 -15.38
N PRO A 32 -2.80 11.81 -14.20
CA PRO A 32 -1.51 11.86 -13.50
C PRO A 32 -0.93 10.45 -13.42
N SER A 33 0.34 10.29 -13.85
CA SER A 33 1.02 9.01 -13.91
C SER A 33 0.95 8.30 -12.56
N GLN A 34 0.32 7.12 -12.53
CA GLN A 34 0.22 6.31 -11.32
C GLN A 34 1.55 5.59 -11.09
N VAL A 35 2.05 5.63 -9.87
CA VAL A 35 3.27 4.95 -9.45
C VAL A 35 2.93 3.53 -8.98
N ARG A 36 3.67 2.54 -9.48
CA ARG A 36 3.54 1.14 -9.04
C ARG A 36 4.59 0.72 -8.02
N ALA A 37 5.77 1.38 -8.05
CA ALA A 37 6.84 1.09 -7.10
C ALA A 37 7.80 2.28 -6.95
N ALA A 38 8.50 2.33 -5.82
CA ALA A 38 9.65 3.17 -5.57
C ALA A 38 10.84 2.30 -5.18
N TRP A 39 12.07 2.72 -5.50
CA TRP A 39 13.28 2.03 -5.07
C TRP A 39 14.42 3.02 -4.87
N ILE A 40 15.37 2.63 -4.02
CA ILE A 40 16.60 3.37 -3.77
C ILE A 40 17.81 2.51 -4.06
N LYS A 41 18.90 3.13 -4.55
CA LYS A 41 20.10 2.44 -4.99
C LYS A 41 20.96 1.98 -3.83
N THR A 42 21.66 0.85 -4.00
CA THR A 42 22.76 0.37 -3.15
C THR A 42 24.08 1.04 -3.52
N CYS A 43 24.79 1.54 -2.54
CA CYS A 43 26.22 1.88 -2.62
C CYS A 43 27.01 0.98 -1.66
N THR A 44 28.30 0.83 -1.93
CA THR A 44 29.20 0.01 -1.11
C THR A 44 30.30 0.88 -0.54
N ASP A 45 30.51 0.83 0.75
CA ASP A 45 31.72 1.32 1.40
C ASP A 45 32.78 0.22 1.33
N LYS A 46 33.69 0.38 0.39
CA LYS A 46 34.78 -0.61 0.17
C LYS A 46 35.75 -0.74 1.36
N LYS A 47 35.80 0.27 2.22
CA LYS A 47 36.71 0.26 3.37
C LYS A 47 36.17 -0.63 4.51
N ASN A 48 34.87 -0.62 4.70
CA ASN A 48 34.19 -1.33 5.79
C ASN A 48 33.43 -2.57 5.28
N ASP A 49 33.46 -2.83 3.97
CA ASP A 49 32.70 -3.91 3.29
C ASP A 49 31.21 -3.90 3.66
N THR A 50 30.63 -2.69 3.74
CA THR A 50 29.22 -2.50 4.06
C THR A 50 28.47 -1.90 2.90
N THR A 51 27.19 -2.21 2.80
CA THR A 51 26.28 -1.60 1.83
C THR A 51 25.33 -0.64 2.51
N TYR A 52 24.94 0.44 1.83
CA TYR A 52 24.04 1.45 2.33
C TYR A 52 23.20 2.06 1.21
N PRO A 53 22.01 2.62 1.50
CA PRO A 53 21.18 3.27 0.51
C PRO A 53 21.77 4.62 0.09
N CYS A 54 21.75 4.91 -1.22
CA CYS A 54 22.33 6.11 -1.78
C CYS A 54 21.59 6.65 -2.99
N GLY A 55 21.93 7.88 -3.40
CA GLY A 55 21.31 8.57 -4.53
C GLY A 55 19.95 9.18 -4.13
N HIS A 56 18.91 8.88 -4.92
CA HIS A 56 17.56 9.39 -4.70
C HIS A 56 16.54 8.27 -4.93
N TRP A 57 15.41 8.35 -4.26
CA TRP A 57 14.27 7.49 -4.54
C TRP A 57 13.80 7.65 -5.99
N GLN A 58 13.68 6.52 -6.69
CA GLN A 58 13.23 6.41 -8.07
C GLN A 58 11.84 5.80 -8.08
N LEU A 59 10.88 6.46 -8.70
CA LEU A 59 9.53 5.95 -8.90
C LEU A 59 9.44 5.26 -10.26
N ILE A 60 8.69 4.17 -10.33
CA ILE A 60 8.32 3.47 -11.55
C ILE A 60 6.83 3.69 -11.77
N THR A 61 6.45 4.33 -12.88
CA THR A 61 5.05 4.62 -13.21
C THR A 61 4.39 3.48 -13.99
N ARG A 62 3.06 3.40 -13.99
CA ARG A 62 2.31 2.34 -14.70
C ARG A 62 2.48 2.43 -16.22
N ASP A 63 2.75 3.60 -16.77
CA ASP A 63 3.10 3.81 -18.18
C ASP A 63 4.56 3.48 -18.55
N GLY A 64 5.35 3.00 -17.56
CA GLY A 64 6.76 2.65 -17.74
C GLY A 64 7.74 3.81 -17.57
N GLY A 65 7.25 5.02 -17.26
CA GLY A 65 8.07 6.18 -16.96
C GLY A 65 8.84 6.05 -15.64
N LYS A 66 9.78 6.98 -15.42
CA LYS A 66 10.57 7.08 -14.20
C LYS A 66 10.55 8.51 -13.68
N LEU A 67 10.32 8.68 -12.39
CA LEU A 67 10.39 9.97 -11.70
C LEU A 67 11.39 9.88 -10.56
N THR A 68 12.00 11.00 -10.20
CA THR A 68 12.98 11.06 -9.10
C THR A 68 12.46 11.96 -7.98
N VAL A 69 12.49 11.46 -6.74
CA VAL A 69 12.15 12.22 -5.53
C VAL A 69 13.45 12.71 -4.89
N LYS A 70 13.85 13.94 -5.22
CA LYS A 70 15.17 14.48 -4.86
C LYS A 70 15.29 14.90 -3.40
N ASP A 71 14.17 15.25 -2.77
CA ASP A 71 14.06 15.75 -1.40
C ASP A 71 13.71 14.68 -0.37
N ALA A 72 13.51 13.42 -0.78
CA ALA A 72 13.33 12.30 0.14
C ALA A 72 14.66 11.89 0.78
N SER A 73 14.63 11.58 2.08
CA SER A 73 15.79 11.03 2.80
C SER A 73 16.21 9.70 2.19
N THR A 74 17.51 9.51 2.03
CA THR A 74 18.08 8.24 1.58
C THR A 74 18.18 7.23 2.70
N THR A 75 18.41 7.72 3.92
CA THR A 75 18.62 6.92 5.12
C THR A 75 17.71 7.38 6.23
N GLU A 76 17.40 6.49 7.13
CA GLU A 76 16.78 6.80 8.43
C GLU A 76 17.77 7.51 9.36
N ILE A 77 17.24 8.11 10.42
CA ILE A 77 18.03 8.70 11.50
C ILE A 77 17.64 8.11 12.86
N ASP A 78 18.62 8.01 13.77
CA ASP A 78 18.37 7.72 15.18
C ASP A 78 17.89 8.96 15.95
N GLY A 79 17.56 8.79 17.24
CA GLY A 79 17.12 9.88 18.13
C GLY A 79 18.17 10.98 18.39
N LYS A 80 19.42 10.80 17.96
CA LYS A 80 20.48 11.81 18.01
C LYS A 80 20.71 12.49 16.64
N GLY A 81 19.89 12.14 15.64
CA GLY A 81 20.01 12.65 14.28
C GLY A 81 21.16 12.02 13.48
N ARG A 82 21.73 10.91 13.93
CA ARG A 82 22.78 10.22 13.19
C ARG A 82 22.12 9.35 12.10
N ARG A 83 22.69 9.38 10.90
CA ARG A 83 22.27 8.52 9.79
C ARG A 83 22.54 7.06 10.10
N LEU A 84 21.61 6.22 9.72
CA LEU A 84 21.71 4.76 9.80
C LEU A 84 21.87 4.17 8.40
N ASP A 85 22.16 2.87 8.33
CA ASP A 85 22.36 2.19 7.05
C ASP A 85 21.03 1.73 6.41
N ASP A 86 19.89 1.89 7.11
CA ASP A 86 18.58 1.56 6.58
C ASP A 86 18.01 2.66 5.69
N ALA A 87 17.17 2.27 4.74
CA ALA A 87 16.56 3.19 3.77
C ALA A 87 15.54 4.11 4.45
N GLY A 88 15.59 5.41 4.14
CA GLY A 88 14.64 6.41 4.65
C GLY A 88 13.18 6.04 4.38
N LEU A 89 12.29 6.55 5.22
CA LEU A 89 10.86 6.24 5.17
C LEU A 89 10.24 6.63 3.82
N PHE A 90 9.49 5.70 3.24
CA PHE A 90 8.80 5.92 1.97
C PHE A 90 7.54 5.05 1.88
N ALA A 91 6.41 5.62 1.41
CA ALA A 91 5.17 4.91 1.16
C ALA A 91 4.48 5.43 -0.11
N ILE A 92 3.69 4.57 -0.75
CA ILE A 92 2.91 4.86 -1.97
C ILE A 92 1.47 4.44 -1.71
N SER A 93 0.48 5.30 -2.01
CA SER A 93 -0.94 4.93 -1.93
C SER A 93 -1.28 3.75 -2.85
N GLY A 94 -2.29 2.97 -2.52
CA GLY A 94 -2.70 1.81 -3.32
C GLY A 94 -3.04 2.17 -4.77
N ASP A 95 -3.62 3.37 -5.00
CA ASP A 95 -3.90 3.90 -6.33
C ASP A 95 -2.65 4.48 -7.05
N GLY A 96 -1.51 4.55 -6.37
CA GLY A 96 -0.25 5.05 -6.92
C GLY A 96 -0.19 6.57 -7.17
N ARG A 97 -1.14 7.34 -6.64
CA ARG A 97 -1.22 8.78 -6.90
C ARG A 97 -0.54 9.65 -5.85
N VAL A 98 -0.44 9.16 -4.63
CA VAL A 98 0.12 9.88 -3.48
C VAL A 98 1.34 9.17 -2.96
N ILE A 99 2.35 9.93 -2.57
CA ILE A 99 3.55 9.43 -1.87
C ILE A 99 3.71 10.15 -0.55
N ALA A 100 4.15 9.42 0.47
CA ALA A 100 4.59 9.95 1.75
C ALA A 100 6.04 9.53 1.98
N TYR A 101 6.85 10.42 2.52
CA TYR A 101 8.26 10.13 2.76
C TYR A 101 8.86 11.03 3.85
N GLU A 102 10.00 10.62 4.39
CA GLU A 102 10.87 11.46 5.20
C GLU A 102 11.63 12.43 4.32
N ARG A 103 11.51 13.74 4.60
CA ARG A 103 12.23 14.77 3.86
C ARG A 103 13.66 14.94 4.39
N ALA A 104 14.66 14.91 3.49
CA ALA A 104 16.08 14.91 3.83
C ALA A 104 16.55 16.17 4.60
N GLY A 105 15.90 17.32 4.37
CA GLY A 105 16.37 18.60 4.93
C GLY A 105 16.05 18.80 6.42
N ASP A 106 14.96 18.23 6.92
CA ASP A 106 14.46 18.45 8.28
C ASP A 106 13.87 17.19 8.93
N HIS A 107 13.97 16.04 8.27
CA HIS A 107 13.49 14.74 8.74
C HIS A 107 11.98 14.73 9.10
N ARG A 108 11.21 15.63 8.48
CA ARG A 108 9.77 15.71 8.62
C ARG A 108 9.10 14.72 7.65
N ILE A 109 8.02 14.11 8.09
CA ILE A 109 7.17 13.34 7.19
C ILE A 109 6.38 14.33 6.33
N VAL A 110 6.42 14.12 5.02
CA VAL A 110 5.74 14.94 4.02
C VAL A 110 4.91 14.06 3.09
N VAL A 111 3.87 14.68 2.51
CA VAL A 111 2.97 14.04 1.55
C VAL A 111 2.81 14.93 0.33
N ARG A 112 2.77 14.33 -0.86
CA ARG A 112 2.46 15.01 -2.12
C ARG A 112 1.89 14.08 -3.17
N GLN A 113 1.40 14.65 -4.27
CA GLN A 113 1.09 13.87 -5.47
C GLN A 113 2.37 13.24 -6.04
N ALA A 114 2.29 11.99 -6.46
CA ALA A 114 3.44 11.26 -7.04
C ALA A 114 3.93 11.90 -8.34
N ALA A 115 3.03 12.44 -9.15
CA ALA A 115 3.34 13.19 -10.37
C ALA A 115 4.05 14.53 -10.13
N GLY A 116 4.18 14.97 -8.87
CA GLY A 116 4.75 16.26 -8.49
C GLY A 116 3.73 17.21 -7.90
N GLY A 117 4.14 18.47 -7.67
CA GLY A 117 3.28 19.50 -7.07
C GLY A 117 3.66 19.86 -5.65
N PRO A 118 2.80 20.62 -4.94
CA PRO A 118 3.12 21.13 -3.60
C PRO A 118 3.30 20.00 -2.60
N VAL A 119 4.28 20.20 -1.71
CA VAL A 119 4.59 19.27 -0.62
C VAL A 119 3.84 19.72 0.64
N LYS A 120 3.04 18.85 1.21
CA LYS A 120 2.38 19.06 2.50
C LYS A 120 3.26 18.50 3.61
N VAL A 121 3.73 19.35 4.51
CA VAL A 121 4.50 18.97 5.68
C VAL A 121 3.56 18.58 6.82
N LEU A 122 3.71 17.40 7.36
CA LEU A 122 2.90 16.89 8.47
C LEU A 122 3.44 17.34 9.83
N ALA A 123 2.70 17.08 10.91
CA ALA A 123 3.07 17.48 12.26
C ALA A 123 4.43 16.89 12.69
N ALA A 124 5.28 17.70 13.35
CA ALA A 124 6.57 17.24 13.84
C ALA A 124 6.46 16.11 14.88
N SER A 125 5.33 16.05 15.59
CA SER A 125 5.06 15.03 16.59
C SER A 125 4.87 13.60 16.01
N LEU A 126 4.84 13.46 14.68
CA LEU A 126 4.81 12.14 14.05
C LEU A 126 6.16 11.44 14.18
N VAL A 127 7.26 12.19 14.21
CA VAL A 127 8.60 11.63 14.43
C VAL A 127 8.99 11.89 15.90
N PRO A 128 9.04 10.84 16.74
CA PRO A 128 9.41 11.02 18.15
C PRO A 128 10.86 11.45 18.27
N LYS A 129 11.13 12.60 18.92
CA LYS A 129 12.47 13.17 19.07
C LYS A 129 13.48 12.16 19.68
N ARG A 130 13.00 11.31 20.59
CA ARG A 130 13.85 10.34 21.30
C ARG A 130 14.40 9.26 20.37
N TYR A 131 13.65 8.87 19.34
CA TYR A 131 13.94 7.69 18.52
C TYR A 131 14.36 8.02 17.08
N GLY A 132 14.03 9.21 16.58
CA GLY A 132 14.20 9.55 15.18
C GLY A 132 13.21 8.84 14.28
N THR A 133 13.63 8.51 13.06
CA THR A 133 12.78 7.83 12.06
C THR A 133 13.02 6.32 12.00
N SER A 134 14.11 5.81 12.55
CA SER A 134 14.51 4.41 12.49
C SER A 134 13.44 3.40 12.95
N PRO A 135 12.70 3.62 14.05
CA PRO A 135 11.70 2.65 14.48
C PRO A 135 10.35 2.81 13.78
N LEU A 136 10.27 3.65 12.74
CA LEU A 136 8.99 3.97 12.10
C LEU A 136 8.82 3.25 10.76
N SER A 137 7.55 2.98 10.42
CA SER A 137 7.11 2.63 9.08
C SER A 137 5.95 3.53 8.66
N LEU A 138 5.78 3.70 7.35
CA LEU A 138 4.70 4.48 6.76
C LEU A 138 3.84 3.60 5.89
N HIS A 139 2.49 3.72 6.01
CA HIS A 139 1.55 3.12 5.09
C HIS A 139 0.51 4.16 4.69
N LEU A 140 0.26 4.33 3.41
CA LEU A 140 -0.80 5.19 2.90
C LEU A 140 -2.07 4.38 2.68
N SER A 141 -3.23 5.00 2.98
CA SER A 141 -4.51 4.43 2.57
C SER A 141 -4.57 4.25 1.05
N PRO A 142 -5.43 3.36 0.55
CA PRO A 142 -5.53 3.10 -0.90
C PRO A 142 -5.72 4.37 -1.74
N GLN A 143 -6.45 5.37 -1.26
CA GLN A 143 -6.70 6.65 -1.94
C GLN A 143 -5.67 7.73 -1.58
N GLY A 144 -4.77 7.48 -0.62
CA GLY A 144 -3.76 8.42 -0.17
C GLY A 144 -4.30 9.62 0.62
N ASP A 145 -5.47 9.48 1.24
CA ASP A 145 -6.10 10.51 2.08
C ASP A 145 -5.74 10.39 3.57
N ARG A 146 -5.18 9.23 3.97
CA ARG A 146 -4.72 8.92 5.32
C ARG A 146 -3.32 8.32 5.30
N LEU A 147 -2.58 8.61 6.35
CA LEU A 147 -1.24 8.05 6.58
C LEU A 147 -1.21 7.39 7.95
N LEU A 148 -0.77 6.16 7.98
CA LEU A 148 -0.43 5.42 9.18
C LEU A 148 1.08 5.56 9.41
N VAL A 149 1.46 5.97 10.61
CA VAL A 149 2.84 6.01 11.10
C VAL A 149 2.92 5.02 12.24
N ASP A 150 3.51 3.86 11.97
CA ASP A 150 3.63 2.77 12.92
C ASP A 150 5.05 2.68 13.47
N SER A 151 5.20 2.05 14.64
CA SER A 151 6.49 1.76 15.26
C SER A 151 6.82 0.28 15.12
N THR A 152 7.96 -0.01 14.52
CA THR A 152 8.47 -1.37 14.34
C THR A 152 9.32 -1.85 15.52
N ASP A 153 9.68 -0.97 16.46
CA ASP A 153 10.48 -1.34 17.63
C ASP A 153 9.62 -2.05 18.68
N GLU A 154 9.93 -3.31 18.95
CA GLU A 154 9.22 -4.12 19.95
C GLU A 154 9.48 -3.67 21.39
N LYS A 155 10.63 -3.06 21.68
CA LYS A 155 11.03 -2.67 23.03
C LYS A 155 10.53 -1.28 23.41
N GLU A 156 10.48 -0.39 22.44
CA GLU A 156 10.19 1.03 22.65
C GLU A 156 8.97 1.49 21.82
N ARG A 157 7.94 0.66 21.76
CA ARG A 157 6.72 0.94 21.01
C ARG A 157 6.09 2.26 21.43
N VAL A 158 5.92 3.11 20.46
CA VAL A 158 5.09 4.33 20.58
C VAL A 158 3.72 4.05 19.98
N PRO A 159 2.67 4.76 20.40
CA PRO A 159 1.36 4.62 19.77
C PRO A 159 1.43 4.85 18.27
N THR A 160 0.83 3.95 17.51
CA THR A 160 0.63 4.13 16.08
C THR A 160 -0.26 5.33 15.83
N LYS A 161 0.03 6.13 14.85
CA LYS A 161 -0.72 7.35 14.53
C LYS A 161 -1.35 7.25 13.16
N VAL A 162 -2.66 7.45 13.09
CA VAL A 162 -3.42 7.60 11.85
C VAL A 162 -3.67 9.07 11.61
N VAL A 163 -3.14 9.59 10.52
CA VAL A 163 -3.24 11.01 10.14
C VAL A 163 -4.22 11.17 9.00
N THR A 164 -5.25 11.99 9.15
CA THR A 164 -6.07 12.47 8.02
C THR A 164 -5.29 13.57 7.31
N ILE A 165 -4.84 13.30 6.10
CA ILE A 165 -3.90 14.20 5.38
C ILE A 165 -4.52 15.57 5.13
N ALA A 166 -5.79 15.65 4.75
CA ALA A 166 -6.45 16.92 4.45
C ALA A 166 -6.45 17.88 5.66
N THR A 167 -6.80 17.39 6.85
CA THR A 167 -6.99 18.22 8.06
C THR A 167 -5.78 18.22 9.00
N GLY A 168 -4.90 17.23 8.92
CA GLY A 168 -3.84 16.99 9.88
C GLY A 168 -4.33 16.38 11.21
N LYS A 169 -5.60 15.96 11.31
CA LYS A 169 -6.15 15.27 12.49
C LYS A 169 -5.39 13.96 12.70
N ILE A 170 -4.97 13.72 13.94
CA ILE A 170 -4.25 12.51 14.35
C ILE A 170 -5.15 11.72 15.31
N VAL A 171 -5.25 10.41 15.06
CA VAL A 171 -5.84 9.43 15.98
C VAL A 171 -4.72 8.47 16.37
N GLU A 172 -4.59 8.20 17.68
CA GLU A 172 -3.60 7.26 18.21
C GLU A 172 -4.24 5.87 18.43
N LEU A 173 -3.55 4.84 17.96
CA LEU A 173 -3.87 3.43 18.17
C LEU A 173 -2.89 2.82 19.18
N PRO A 174 -3.29 1.74 19.87
CA PRO A 174 -2.48 1.16 20.94
C PRO A 174 -1.11 0.67 20.46
N ALA A 175 -0.04 1.08 21.14
CA ALA A 175 1.35 0.73 20.82
C ALA A 175 1.66 -0.78 20.84
N LYS A 176 0.83 -1.59 21.51
CA LYS A 176 1.01 -3.05 21.61
C LYS A 176 0.52 -3.84 20.40
N ASP A 177 -0.13 -3.18 19.45
CA ASP A 177 -0.70 -3.81 18.27
C ASP A 177 0.22 -3.58 17.07
N SER A 178 0.40 -4.57 16.23
CA SER A 178 1.12 -4.47 14.97
C SER A 178 0.13 -4.19 13.85
N MET A 179 0.41 -3.22 12.99
CA MET A 179 -0.51 -2.80 11.95
C MET A 179 -0.30 -3.61 10.66
N ASN A 180 -1.39 -4.08 10.06
CA ASN A 180 -1.37 -4.84 8.81
C ASN A 180 -1.73 -3.96 7.60
N GLY A 181 -2.27 -2.75 7.81
CA GLY A 181 -2.64 -1.81 6.76
C GLY A 181 -4.09 -1.33 6.84
N PHE A 182 -4.49 -0.56 5.86
CA PHE A 182 -5.83 0.01 5.77
C PHE A 182 -6.82 -0.95 5.08
N SER A 183 -8.12 -0.80 5.41
CA SER A 183 -9.22 -1.29 4.59
C SER A 183 -9.21 -0.62 3.21
N THR A 184 -9.92 -1.21 2.25
CA THR A 184 -9.95 -0.74 0.85
C THR A 184 -10.41 0.72 0.71
N ASP A 185 -11.35 1.16 1.52
CA ASP A 185 -11.84 2.54 1.54
C ASP A 185 -11.03 3.47 2.48
N GLY A 186 -10.01 2.91 3.17
CA GLY A 186 -9.21 3.62 4.16
C GLY A 186 -9.96 3.93 5.46
N GLY A 187 -11.17 3.41 5.67
CA GLY A 187 -12.03 3.65 6.83
C GLY A 187 -11.52 3.02 8.11
N GLU A 188 -10.90 1.86 7.99
CA GLU A 188 -10.38 1.07 9.10
C GLU A 188 -8.90 0.76 8.92
N VAL A 189 -8.25 0.40 10.04
CA VAL A 189 -6.90 -0.16 10.09
C VAL A 189 -6.99 -1.56 10.66
N LEU A 190 -6.57 -2.56 9.88
CA LEU A 190 -6.39 -3.91 10.37
C LEU A 190 -5.10 -4.00 11.18
N ALA A 191 -5.22 -4.54 12.36
CA ALA A 191 -4.12 -4.75 13.28
C ALA A 191 -4.17 -6.16 13.87
N GLN A 192 -3.06 -6.58 14.42
CA GLN A 192 -2.94 -7.83 15.16
C GLN A 192 -2.26 -7.62 16.51
N ARG A 193 -2.68 -8.40 17.49
CA ARG A 193 -2.10 -8.42 18.84
C ARG A 193 -1.72 -9.83 19.22
N PHE A 194 -0.46 -10.02 19.57
CA PHE A 194 0.00 -11.24 20.21
C PHE A 194 -0.30 -11.19 21.70
N ASN A 195 -1.08 -12.15 22.18
CA ASN A 195 -1.48 -12.27 23.57
C ASN A 195 -0.44 -13.07 24.36
N ARG A 196 -0.49 -12.95 25.70
CA ARG A 196 0.42 -13.67 26.61
C ARG A 196 0.24 -15.19 26.61
N ASP A 197 -0.91 -15.68 26.19
CA ASP A 197 -1.27 -17.09 26.04
C ASP A 197 -0.91 -17.67 24.67
N ASN A 198 -0.08 -16.98 23.89
CA ASN A 198 0.33 -17.31 22.53
C ASN A 198 -0.80 -17.35 21.50
N THR A 199 -1.94 -16.75 21.80
CA THR A 199 -2.98 -16.52 20.80
C THR A 199 -2.77 -15.19 20.08
N LEU A 200 -3.38 -15.04 18.91
CA LEU A 200 -3.41 -13.80 18.16
C LEU A 200 -4.83 -13.23 18.18
N THR A 201 -4.97 -11.93 18.38
CA THR A 201 -6.24 -11.22 18.16
C THR A 201 -6.13 -10.35 16.91
N LEU A 202 -7.03 -10.51 15.96
CA LEU A 202 -7.23 -9.56 14.86
C LEU A 202 -8.15 -8.43 15.32
N ILE A 203 -7.86 -7.21 14.89
CA ILE A 203 -8.57 -6.00 15.31
C ILE A 203 -8.73 -5.09 14.09
N ALA A 204 -9.96 -4.71 13.75
CA ALA A 204 -10.24 -3.64 12.82
C ALA A 204 -10.55 -2.37 13.61
N TYR A 205 -9.65 -1.40 13.59
CA TYR A 205 -9.81 -0.08 14.21
C TYR A 205 -10.49 0.87 13.26
N ARG A 206 -11.59 1.48 13.68
CA ARG A 206 -12.26 2.56 12.96
C ARG A 206 -11.69 3.92 13.35
N THR A 207 -11.77 4.86 12.45
CA THR A 207 -11.30 6.24 12.70
C THR A 207 -12.16 7.04 13.67
N ASP A 208 -13.33 6.52 14.08
CA ASP A 208 -14.17 7.04 15.16
C ASP A 208 -13.75 6.58 16.57
N GLY A 209 -12.74 5.69 16.65
CA GLY A 209 -12.24 5.12 17.91
C GLY A 209 -12.90 3.79 18.31
N THR A 210 -13.89 3.31 17.56
CA THR A 210 -14.47 1.99 17.76
C THR A 210 -13.62 0.90 17.14
N SER A 211 -13.83 -0.36 17.53
CA SER A 211 -13.11 -1.49 16.91
C SER A 211 -13.92 -2.78 16.98
N VAL A 212 -13.76 -3.60 15.96
CA VAL A 212 -14.17 -5.00 15.96
C VAL A 212 -12.93 -5.85 16.21
N ARG A 213 -13.03 -6.84 17.09
CA ARG A 213 -11.88 -7.69 17.46
C ARG A 213 -12.29 -9.14 17.68
N ARG A 214 -11.41 -10.06 17.28
CA ARG A 214 -11.63 -11.49 17.47
C ARG A 214 -10.31 -12.25 17.56
N THR A 215 -10.29 -13.28 18.39
CA THR A 215 -9.21 -14.29 18.38
C THR A 215 -9.58 -15.34 17.32
N PRO A 216 -8.87 -15.39 16.19
CA PRO A 216 -9.20 -16.32 15.12
C PRO A 216 -8.67 -17.73 15.41
N SER A 217 -9.06 -18.69 14.56
CA SER A 217 -8.45 -20.02 14.55
C SER A 217 -6.96 -19.94 14.18
N GLN A 218 -6.20 -20.95 14.56
CA GLN A 218 -4.75 -21.02 14.29
C GLN A 218 -4.40 -20.90 12.81
N VAL A 219 -5.24 -21.40 11.91
CA VAL A 219 -5.05 -21.27 10.46
C VAL A 219 -5.04 -19.81 10.01
N VAL A 220 -5.88 -18.96 10.59
CA VAL A 220 -5.90 -17.53 10.31
C VAL A 220 -4.74 -16.82 11.02
N ALA A 221 -4.47 -17.19 12.27
CA ALA A 221 -3.38 -16.61 13.06
C ALA A 221 -1.99 -16.83 12.43
N ASN A 222 -1.80 -17.97 11.74
CA ASN A 222 -0.55 -18.33 11.07
C ASN A 222 -0.54 -18.00 9.57
N SER A 223 -1.47 -17.15 9.11
CA SER A 223 -1.48 -16.75 7.70
C SER A 223 -0.26 -15.89 7.34
N ALA A 224 0.17 -15.99 6.08
CA ALA A 224 1.26 -15.17 5.57
C ALA A 224 0.84 -13.71 5.39
N MET A 225 -0.41 -13.49 5.00
CA MET A 225 -0.95 -12.17 4.70
C MET A 225 -2.43 -12.08 5.03
N THR A 226 -2.84 -10.87 5.37
CA THR A 226 -4.25 -10.51 5.54
C THR A 226 -4.54 -9.19 4.85
N ALA A 227 -5.75 -9.04 4.30
CA ALA A 227 -6.24 -7.79 3.72
C ALA A 227 -7.69 -7.55 4.13
N LEU A 228 -7.99 -6.37 4.65
CA LEU A 228 -9.32 -5.97 5.11
C LEU A 228 -10.10 -5.32 3.97
N ALA A 229 -11.31 -5.80 3.72
CA ALA A 229 -12.23 -5.19 2.76
C ALA A 229 -12.85 -3.89 3.28
N ALA A 230 -13.55 -3.15 2.41
CA ALA A 230 -14.19 -1.87 2.72
C ALA A 230 -15.33 -1.97 3.75
N ASP A 231 -15.87 -3.17 3.98
CA ASP A 231 -16.93 -3.39 4.98
C ASP A 231 -16.41 -3.44 6.43
N GLY A 232 -15.08 -3.36 6.61
CA GLY A 232 -14.43 -3.37 7.92
C GLY A 232 -14.49 -4.70 8.67
N LYS A 233 -14.91 -5.79 8.04
CA LYS A 233 -15.07 -7.12 8.66
C LYS A 233 -14.62 -8.30 7.79
N THR A 234 -14.74 -8.20 6.50
CA THR A 234 -14.27 -9.26 5.58
C THR A 234 -12.75 -9.19 5.41
N VAL A 235 -12.06 -10.24 5.82
CA VAL A 235 -10.60 -10.35 5.76
C VAL A 235 -10.21 -11.46 4.78
N ALA A 236 -9.49 -11.10 3.72
CA ALA A 236 -8.79 -12.08 2.92
C ALA A 236 -7.58 -12.60 3.69
N VAL A 237 -7.43 -13.91 3.77
CA VAL A 237 -6.39 -14.61 4.52
C VAL A 237 -5.64 -15.51 3.55
N ILE A 238 -4.35 -15.21 3.31
CA ILE A 238 -3.52 -16.01 2.41
C ILE A 238 -2.59 -16.89 3.25
N ILE A 239 -2.72 -18.19 3.06
CA ILE A 239 -1.86 -19.21 3.64
C ILE A 239 -0.74 -19.48 2.64
N SER A 240 0.51 -19.47 3.09
CA SER A 240 1.66 -19.77 2.22
C SER A 240 1.53 -21.13 1.55
N GLY A 241 2.01 -21.18 0.32
CA GLY A 241 2.30 -22.45 -0.32
C GLY A 241 3.52 -23.13 0.29
N ASP A 242 3.84 -24.28 -0.23
CA ASP A 242 5.02 -25.06 0.13
C ASP A 242 5.65 -25.58 -1.17
N GLU A 243 6.81 -25.05 -1.53
CA GLU A 243 7.49 -25.38 -2.77
C GLU A 243 7.97 -26.83 -2.81
N GLU A 244 8.49 -27.33 -1.67
CA GLU A 244 8.98 -28.70 -1.56
C GLU A 244 7.82 -29.70 -1.71
N ALA A 245 6.69 -29.42 -1.06
CA ALA A 245 5.49 -30.21 -1.16
C ALA A 245 4.66 -29.90 -2.43
N LYS A 246 5.12 -28.98 -3.30
CA LYS A 246 4.39 -28.51 -4.51
C LYS A 246 2.99 -27.99 -4.22
N LYS A 247 2.78 -27.42 -3.04
CA LYS A 247 1.52 -26.79 -2.66
C LYS A 247 1.54 -25.32 -3.06
N VAL A 248 0.49 -24.88 -3.73
CA VAL A 248 0.27 -23.47 -4.06
C VAL A 248 -0.29 -22.73 -2.84
N PRO A 249 -0.15 -21.39 -2.78
CA PRO A 249 -0.82 -20.59 -1.74
C PRO A 249 -2.34 -20.79 -1.78
N ARG A 250 -2.98 -20.68 -0.59
CA ARG A 250 -4.41 -20.88 -0.44
C ARG A 250 -5.07 -19.63 0.13
N LEU A 251 -6.14 -19.19 -0.51
CA LEU A 251 -6.99 -18.09 -0.05
C LEU A 251 -8.14 -18.60 0.79
N ARG A 252 -8.42 -17.93 1.90
CA ARG A 252 -9.64 -18.07 2.69
C ARG A 252 -10.23 -16.69 2.97
N ILE A 253 -11.52 -16.63 3.12
CA ILE A 253 -12.24 -15.43 3.57
C ILE A 253 -12.67 -15.65 5.01
N TYR A 254 -12.30 -14.71 5.85
CA TYR A 254 -12.60 -14.71 7.28
C TYR A 254 -13.49 -13.52 7.62
N ASP A 255 -14.60 -13.77 8.29
CA ASP A 255 -15.46 -12.73 8.83
C ASP A 255 -15.01 -12.41 10.26
N LEU A 256 -14.53 -11.19 10.47
CA LEU A 256 -14.01 -10.73 11.76
C LEU A 256 -15.14 -10.55 12.80
N GLU A 257 -16.38 -10.32 12.35
CA GLU A 257 -17.54 -10.11 13.23
C GLU A 257 -18.14 -11.45 13.71
N THR A 258 -18.34 -12.41 12.80
CA THR A 258 -18.93 -13.72 13.15
C THR A 258 -17.88 -14.76 13.54
N GLY A 259 -16.67 -14.67 13.00
CA GLY A 259 -15.60 -15.65 13.14
C GLY A 259 -15.67 -16.78 12.11
N ASP A 260 -16.58 -16.66 11.15
CA ASP A 260 -16.71 -17.67 10.07
C ASP A 260 -15.50 -17.64 9.16
N LEU A 261 -15.05 -18.82 8.75
CA LEU A 261 -13.93 -19.02 7.86
C LEU A 261 -14.36 -19.89 6.69
N SER A 262 -14.19 -19.38 5.47
CA SER A 262 -14.51 -20.14 4.25
C SER A 262 -13.68 -21.44 4.13
N ALA A 263 -14.16 -22.39 3.33
CA ALA A 263 -13.41 -23.61 3.02
C ALA A 263 -12.06 -23.31 2.37
N GLY A 264 -12.00 -22.20 1.65
CA GLY A 264 -10.83 -21.70 0.96
C GLY A 264 -10.60 -22.36 -0.39
N VAL A 265 -9.86 -21.65 -1.24
CA VAL A 265 -9.53 -22.04 -2.61
C VAL A 265 -8.04 -21.96 -2.83
N ASP A 266 -7.50 -22.83 -3.64
CA ASP A 266 -6.09 -22.77 -4.03
C ASP A 266 -5.90 -21.65 -5.06
N LEU A 267 -4.90 -20.79 -4.85
CA LEU A 267 -4.61 -19.72 -5.79
C LEU A 267 -3.95 -20.31 -7.05
N ALA A 268 -4.42 -19.91 -8.22
CA ALA A 268 -3.86 -20.34 -9.50
C ALA A 268 -2.49 -19.63 -9.75
N LEU A 269 -1.59 -19.71 -8.78
CA LEU A 269 -0.19 -19.28 -8.84
C LEU A 269 0.71 -20.50 -9.04
N LYS A 270 1.91 -20.27 -9.58
CA LYS A 270 2.89 -21.35 -9.68
C LYS A 270 3.46 -21.69 -8.30
N ALA A 271 3.81 -22.94 -8.09
CA ALA A 271 4.58 -23.36 -6.91
C ALA A 271 5.88 -22.52 -6.85
N GLY A 272 6.25 -22.07 -5.65
CA GLY A 272 7.39 -21.16 -5.44
C GLY A 272 7.08 -19.67 -5.70
N GLN A 273 5.89 -19.33 -6.21
CA GLN A 273 5.42 -17.94 -6.23
C GLN A 273 4.83 -17.56 -4.88
N THR A 274 5.65 -16.91 -4.06
CA THR A 274 5.21 -16.44 -2.74
C THR A 274 4.50 -15.10 -2.87
N PRO A 275 3.25 -14.97 -2.43
CA PRO A 275 2.59 -13.69 -2.31
C PRO A 275 3.40 -12.74 -1.43
N TYR A 276 3.52 -11.48 -1.85
CA TYR A 276 4.25 -10.43 -1.16
C TYR A 276 3.33 -9.40 -0.52
N LEU A 277 2.22 -9.08 -1.19
CA LEU A 277 1.20 -8.16 -0.73
C LEU A 277 -0.17 -8.64 -1.22
N ALA A 278 -1.19 -8.48 -0.39
CA ALA A 278 -2.58 -8.66 -0.76
C ALA A 278 -3.38 -7.41 -0.39
N GLN A 279 -4.26 -6.97 -1.27
CA GLN A 279 -5.14 -5.83 -1.02
C GLN A 279 -6.44 -5.95 -1.82
N TRP A 280 -7.52 -5.45 -1.23
CA TRP A 280 -8.77 -5.33 -1.96
C TRP A 280 -8.76 -4.05 -2.80
N SER A 281 -9.29 -4.11 -3.99
CA SER A 281 -9.53 -2.95 -4.84
C SER A 281 -10.91 -2.33 -4.54
N ALA A 282 -11.12 -1.09 -4.97
CA ALA A 282 -12.37 -0.35 -4.72
C ALA A 282 -13.61 -1.03 -5.34
N ASP A 283 -13.42 -1.87 -6.35
CA ASP A 283 -14.50 -2.65 -7.00
C ASP A 283 -14.70 -4.05 -6.35
N GLY A 284 -14.11 -4.27 -5.16
CA GLY A 284 -14.29 -5.51 -4.38
C GLY A 284 -13.50 -6.72 -4.88
N ARG A 285 -12.57 -6.53 -5.82
CA ARG A 285 -11.65 -7.61 -6.25
C ARG A 285 -10.43 -7.69 -5.35
N LEU A 286 -9.92 -8.88 -5.13
CA LEU A 286 -8.67 -9.10 -4.42
C LEU A 286 -7.50 -9.02 -5.41
N THR A 287 -6.51 -8.19 -5.09
CA THR A 287 -5.25 -8.10 -5.81
C THR A 287 -4.15 -8.74 -4.97
N VAL A 288 -3.32 -9.58 -5.60
CA VAL A 288 -2.17 -10.23 -4.98
C VAL A 288 -0.92 -9.89 -5.78
N LEU A 289 0.09 -9.37 -5.11
CA LEU A 289 1.40 -9.13 -5.68
C LEU A 289 2.33 -10.29 -5.34
N VAL A 290 3.07 -10.74 -6.35
CA VAL A 290 4.10 -11.78 -6.21
C VAL A 290 5.43 -11.17 -6.62
N GLN A 291 6.42 -11.28 -5.75
CA GLN A 291 7.77 -10.83 -6.04
C GLN A 291 8.69 -12.04 -6.24
N THR A 292 9.56 -11.95 -7.23
CA THR A 292 10.62 -12.94 -7.48
C THR A 292 11.94 -12.21 -7.72
N GLY A 293 13.05 -12.88 -7.50
CA GLY A 293 14.40 -12.35 -7.64
C GLY A 293 15.01 -11.93 -6.30
N ASP A 294 16.16 -12.53 -6.00
CA ASP A 294 16.91 -12.35 -4.76
C ASP A 294 17.68 -11.03 -4.73
N GLU A 295 18.32 -10.74 -3.62
CA GLU A 295 19.25 -9.63 -3.47
C GLU A 295 20.36 -9.71 -4.55
N GLY A 296 20.74 -8.56 -5.12
CA GLY A 296 21.70 -8.49 -6.21
C GLY A 296 21.18 -8.89 -7.60
N SER A 297 19.97 -9.48 -7.69
CA SER A 297 19.28 -9.76 -8.94
C SER A 297 18.16 -8.75 -9.24
N THR A 298 17.65 -8.71 -10.48
CA THR A 298 16.47 -7.93 -10.81
C THR A 298 15.25 -8.51 -10.11
N ALA A 299 14.55 -7.71 -9.28
CA ALA A 299 13.27 -8.13 -8.74
C ALA A 299 12.19 -7.97 -9.82
N VAL A 300 11.37 -8.98 -9.96
CA VAL A 300 10.21 -8.96 -10.86
C VAL A 300 8.95 -9.04 -10.01
N VAL A 301 8.14 -8.00 -10.08
CA VAL A 301 6.84 -7.96 -9.42
C VAL A 301 5.76 -8.27 -10.45
N ARG A 302 4.84 -9.14 -10.09
CA ARG A 302 3.63 -9.48 -10.86
C ARG A 302 2.42 -9.20 -10.01
N GLU A 303 1.45 -8.53 -10.58
CA GLU A 303 0.16 -8.24 -9.97
C GLU A 303 -0.89 -9.17 -10.57
N PHE A 304 -1.68 -9.80 -9.71
CA PHE A 304 -2.76 -10.69 -10.10
C PHE A 304 -4.07 -10.21 -9.49
N THR A 305 -5.13 -10.15 -10.30
CA THR A 305 -6.50 -10.09 -9.78
C THR A 305 -6.97 -11.51 -9.52
N VAL A 306 -7.51 -11.74 -8.33
CA VAL A 306 -7.93 -13.06 -7.84
C VAL A 306 -9.44 -13.10 -7.70
N ASP A 307 -10.04 -14.14 -8.25
CA ASP A 307 -11.41 -14.54 -7.97
C ASP A 307 -11.45 -15.26 -6.62
N THR A 308 -12.18 -14.71 -5.66
CA THR A 308 -12.18 -15.22 -4.29
C THR A 308 -13.01 -16.50 -4.09
N GLU A 309 -13.85 -16.85 -5.04
CA GLU A 309 -14.67 -18.07 -5.00
C GLU A 309 -13.95 -19.25 -5.63
N THR A 310 -13.21 -19.01 -6.71
CA THR A 310 -12.58 -20.09 -7.50
C THR A 310 -11.06 -20.16 -7.32
N GLY A 311 -10.42 -19.10 -6.82
CA GLY A 311 -8.96 -18.98 -6.74
C GLY A 311 -8.28 -18.67 -8.07
N ALA A 312 -9.06 -18.46 -9.15
CA ALA A 312 -8.52 -18.08 -10.44
C ALA A 312 -7.75 -16.76 -10.34
N ALA A 313 -6.51 -16.76 -10.84
CA ALA A 313 -5.62 -15.60 -10.79
C ALA A 313 -5.27 -15.13 -12.20
N THR A 314 -5.64 -13.90 -12.52
CA THR A 314 -5.35 -13.26 -13.81
C THR A 314 -4.25 -12.22 -13.61
N GLN A 315 -3.11 -12.36 -14.30
CA GLN A 315 -2.04 -11.38 -14.23
C GLN A 315 -2.48 -10.08 -14.92
N THR A 316 -2.48 -8.98 -14.15
CA THR A 316 -2.90 -7.64 -14.61
C THR A 316 -1.72 -6.71 -14.85
N ASP A 317 -0.60 -6.91 -14.16
CA ASP A 317 0.62 -6.11 -14.35
C ASP A 317 1.89 -6.95 -14.13
N LYS A 318 2.99 -6.47 -14.72
CA LYS A 318 4.33 -7.02 -14.52
C LYS A 318 5.38 -5.93 -14.74
N TYR A 319 6.27 -5.77 -13.78
CA TYR A 319 7.37 -4.83 -13.89
C TYR A 319 8.63 -5.33 -13.18
N SER A 320 9.75 -4.67 -13.46
CA SER A 320 11.05 -5.02 -12.90
C SER A 320 11.61 -3.86 -12.09
N ILE A 321 12.23 -4.19 -10.96
CA ILE A 321 12.97 -3.26 -10.11
C ILE A 321 14.45 -3.57 -10.25
N SER A 322 15.29 -2.54 -10.30
CA SER A 322 16.73 -2.64 -10.54
C SER A 322 17.42 -3.67 -9.64
N LYS A 323 18.36 -4.40 -10.22
CA LYS A 323 19.26 -5.29 -9.46
C LYS A 323 20.16 -4.54 -8.46
N THR A 324 20.37 -3.23 -8.67
CA THR A 324 21.17 -2.38 -7.78
C THR A 324 20.32 -1.69 -6.71
N ARG A 325 19.09 -2.18 -6.47
CA ARG A 325 18.24 -1.68 -5.39
C ARG A 325 18.81 -2.06 -4.02
N TYR A 326 18.80 -1.12 -3.11
CA TYR A 326 18.97 -1.39 -1.68
C TYR A 326 17.64 -1.79 -1.06
N ALA A 327 16.62 -0.96 -1.28
CA ALA A 327 15.25 -1.20 -0.84
C ALA A 327 14.25 -0.78 -1.93
N PHE A 328 13.05 -1.28 -1.84
CA PHE A 328 11.93 -0.85 -2.66
C PHE A 328 10.63 -0.86 -1.86
N ARG A 329 9.63 -0.16 -2.37
CA ARG A 329 8.24 -0.14 -1.90
C ARG A 329 7.31 -0.30 -3.09
N VAL A 330 6.22 -1.03 -2.92
CA VAL A 330 5.17 -1.14 -3.94
C VAL A 330 3.95 -0.31 -3.54
N ALA A 331 3.10 0.01 -4.50
CA ALA A 331 1.86 0.73 -4.20
C ALA A 331 0.97 -0.09 -3.28
N GLY A 332 0.49 0.52 -2.18
CA GLY A 332 -0.37 -0.11 -1.17
C GLY A 332 0.36 -0.93 -0.10
N GLU A 333 1.71 -0.96 -0.14
CA GLU A 333 2.53 -1.56 0.92
C GLU A 333 2.48 -0.76 2.21
#